data_d4d5ded76f10a5fbcccbdd2bcd5716d1
#
_entry.id   d4d5ded76f10a5fbcccbdd2bcd5716d1
#
_cell.length_a   1.000
_cell.length_b   1.000
_cell.length_c   1.000
_cell.angle_alpha   90.00
_cell.angle_beta   90.00
_cell.angle_gamma   90.00
#
_symmetry.space_group_name_H-M   'P 1'
#
loop_
_entity.id
_entity.type
_entity.pdbx_description
1 polymer ?
#
loop_
_entity_poly.entity_id
_entity_poly.type
_entity_poly.pdbx_seq_one_letter_code
_entity_poly.pdbx_strand_id
1 'polypeptide(L)'
;SNYQSQSLNEIEETKKLIKDYIDKGALGIGLPVGYYLGASAGEVFEIYKFAKTLNVTVYTHTRGFGMPGIQEAMAAATTAGASVHIVHANSMSLGEIETTLSMVESAQKNGLDITTEVYPYTAASTSLESILFDEGWKETLDISYNDLQWEKTGERLNKKTFYEYRKEGGVVIIHMMKPEWIKVGVSHPVSIIASDGMPYAPGAHPRTAGTFSRILGKYVREEKILDLITALKK
;
A
#
# COMPACT_ATOMS: atom_id res chain seq x y z
N SER A 1 13.47 -15.08 6.59
CA SER A 1 13.10 -15.29 5.18
C SER A 1 11.69 -14.78 4.94
N ASN A 2 11.44 -14.14 3.76
CA ASN A 2 10.11 -13.62 3.41
C ASN A 2 9.05 -14.73 3.23
N TYR A 3 9.48 -15.99 3.20
CA TYR A 3 8.64 -17.17 3.01
C TYR A 3 8.46 -18.02 4.28
N GLN A 4 8.93 -17.53 5.42
CA GLN A 4 8.86 -18.27 6.69
C GLN A 4 8.21 -17.40 7.76
N SER A 5 7.31 -18.01 8.52
CA SER A 5 6.76 -17.39 9.73
C SER A 5 7.84 -17.27 10.82
N GLN A 6 7.74 -16.23 11.63
CA GLN A 6 8.60 -16.08 12.79
C GLN A 6 8.23 -17.09 13.89
N SER A 7 9.22 -17.55 14.63
CA SER A 7 9.03 -18.25 15.89
C SER A 7 8.54 -17.29 16.98
N LEU A 8 7.99 -17.80 18.07
CA LEU A 8 7.55 -16.98 19.20
C LEU A 8 8.69 -16.09 19.76
N ASN A 9 9.93 -16.62 19.82
CA ASN A 9 11.07 -15.85 20.27
C ASN A 9 11.42 -14.70 19.33
N GLU A 10 11.38 -14.92 18.01
CA GLU A 10 11.61 -13.88 17.00
C GLU A 10 10.53 -12.80 17.05
N ILE A 11 9.27 -13.17 17.27
CA ILE A 11 8.18 -12.21 17.48
C ILE A 11 8.45 -11.33 18.71
N GLU A 12 8.89 -11.91 19.82
CA GLU A 12 9.23 -11.14 21.03
C GLU A 12 10.45 -10.22 20.82
N GLU A 13 11.44 -10.65 20.07
CA GLU A 13 12.56 -9.79 19.66
C GLU A 13 12.10 -8.64 18.77
N THR A 14 11.24 -8.91 17.79
CA THR A 14 10.61 -7.89 16.93
C THR A 14 9.85 -6.86 17.76
N LYS A 15 9.05 -7.30 18.74
CA LYS A 15 8.32 -6.41 19.66
C LYS A 15 9.26 -5.50 20.46
N LYS A 16 10.39 -6.03 20.94
CA LYS A 16 11.40 -5.22 21.67
C LYS A 16 12.00 -4.14 20.76
N LEU A 17 12.33 -4.47 19.51
CA LEU A 17 12.84 -3.52 18.54
C LEU A 17 11.79 -2.44 18.22
N ILE A 18 10.54 -2.82 17.97
CA ILE A 18 9.43 -1.89 17.73
C ILE A 18 9.33 -0.92 18.92
N LYS A 19 9.29 -1.43 20.16
CA LYS A 19 9.22 -0.58 21.34
C LYS A 19 10.37 0.42 21.42
N ASP A 20 11.60 -0.03 21.18
CA ASP A 20 12.79 0.83 21.20
C ASP A 20 12.66 1.99 20.18
N TYR A 21 12.16 1.71 18.97
CA TYR A 21 11.94 2.76 17.97
C TYR A 21 10.79 3.70 18.34
N ILE A 22 9.70 3.19 18.91
CA ILE A 22 8.59 4.03 19.39
C ILE A 22 9.08 4.94 20.54
N ASP A 23 9.84 4.41 21.49
CA ASP A 23 10.43 5.20 22.59
C ASP A 23 11.41 6.29 22.07
N LYS A 24 12.01 6.08 20.91
CA LYS A 24 12.86 7.06 20.21
C LYS A 24 12.09 8.06 19.34
N GLY A 25 10.77 7.98 19.31
CA GLY A 25 9.90 8.95 18.62
C GLY A 25 9.31 8.47 17.28
N ALA A 26 9.36 7.17 16.97
CA ALA A 26 8.60 6.64 15.84
C ALA A 26 7.09 6.78 16.08
N LEU A 27 6.33 7.16 15.03
CA LEU A 27 4.91 7.51 15.15
C LEU A 27 3.96 6.30 15.03
N GLY A 28 4.46 5.15 14.57
CA GLY A 28 3.66 3.96 14.35
C GLY A 28 4.47 2.80 13.82
N ILE A 29 3.79 1.72 13.44
CA ILE A 29 4.40 0.48 12.99
C ILE A 29 4.08 0.28 11.50
N GLY A 30 5.10 0.25 10.64
CA GLY A 30 4.96 -0.19 9.25
C GLY A 30 4.88 -1.72 9.18
N LEU A 31 3.80 -2.26 8.63
CA LEU A 31 3.57 -3.70 8.51
C LEU A 31 3.36 -4.11 7.04
N PRO A 32 4.43 -4.42 6.30
CA PRO A 32 4.36 -4.74 4.87
C PRO A 32 4.07 -6.24 4.62
N VAL A 33 2.88 -6.71 5.05
CA VAL A 33 2.49 -8.12 4.99
C VAL A 33 2.58 -8.69 3.58
N GLY A 34 2.25 -7.91 2.56
CA GLY A 34 2.32 -8.32 1.16
C GLY A 34 3.72 -8.67 0.65
N TYR A 35 4.77 -8.26 1.36
CA TYR A 35 6.16 -8.61 1.06
C TYR A 35 6.72 -9.75 1.93
N TYR A 36 5.91 -10.31 2.84
CA TYR A 36 6.28 -11.39 3.75
C TYR A 36 5.23 -12.49 3.72
N LEU A 37 5.19 -13.26 2.61
CA LEU A 37 4.17 -14.31 2.41
C LEU A 37 4.19 -15.40 3.48
N GLY A 38 5.35 -15.60 4.13
CA GLY A 38 5.51 -16.54 5.24
C GLY A 38 4.90 -16.08 6.56
N ALA A 39 4.60 -14.78 6.71
CA ALA A 39 3.99 -14.28 7.94
C ALA A 39 2.60 -14.86 8.14
N SER A 40 2.38 -15.58 9.22
CA SER A 40 1.08 -16.17 9.56
C SER A 40 0.08 -15.10 10.00
N ALA A 41 -1.21 -15.39 9.88
CA ALA A 41 -2.26 -14.50 10.40
C ALA A 41 -2.12 -14.28 11.94
N GLY A 42 -1.65 -15.30 12.66
CA GLY A 42 -1.36 -15.19 14.09
C GLY A 42 -0.21 -14.22 14.40
N GLU A 43 0.87 -14.26 13.62
CA GLU A 43 2.00 -13.34 13.73
C GLU A 43 1.56 -11.90 13.45
N VAL A 44 0.81 -11.68 12.38
CA VAL A 44 0.23 -10.37 12.05
C VAL A 44 -0.67 -9.86 13.18
N PHE A 45 -1.54 -10.71 13.72
CA PHE A 45 -2.41 -10.37 14.83
C PHE A 45 -1.64 -10.00 16.12
N GLU A 46 -0.53 -10.70 16.43
CA GLU A 46 0.32 -10.35 17.58
C GLU A 46 0.95 -8.96 17.44
N ILE A 47 1.29 -8.52 16.25
CA ILE A 47 1.78 -7.14 16.02
C ILE A 47 0.67 -6.11 16.26
N TYR A 48 -0.57 -6.36 15.81
CA TYR A 48 -1.70 -5.48 16.12
C TYR A 48 -2.00 -5.39 17.62
N LYS A 49 -2.00 -6.53 18.32
CA LYS A 49 -2.16 -6.55 19.79
C LYS A 49 -1.07 -5.72 20.47
N PHE A 50 0.17 -5.87 20.02
CA PHE A 50 1.29 -5.11 20.58
C PHE A 50 1.18 -3.61 20.29
N ALA A 51 0.80 -3.22 19.08
CA ALA A 51 0.53 -1.83 18.72
C ALA A 51 -0.52 -1.19 19.63
N LYS A 52 -1.58 -1.94 19.96
CA LYS A 52 -2.59 -1.49 20.93
C LYS A 52 -1.99 -1.19 22.30
N THR A 53 -1.06 -2.00 22.80
CA THR A 53 -0.41 -1.74 24.11
C THR A 53 0.46 -0.48 24.08
N LEU A 54 0.99 -0.12 22.93
CA LEU A 54 1.80 1.08 22.72
C LEU A 54 0.95 2.32 22.37
N ASN A 55 -0.33 2.14 22.10
CA ASN A 55 -1.25 3.16 21.61
C ASN A 55 -0.74 3.85 20.33
N VAL A 56 -0.30 3.05 19.37
CA VAL A 56 0.20 3.52 18.06
C VAL A 56 -0.55 2.88 16.90
N THR A 57 -0.59 3.57 15.75
CA THR A 57 -1.22 3.08 14.52
C THR A 57 -0.33 2.08 13.80
N VAL A 58 -0.94 1.03 13.24
CA VAL A 58 -0.27 0.10 12.31
C VAL A 58 -0.57 0.54 10.88
N TYR A 59 0.47 0.87 10.11
CA TYR A 59 0.39 1.22 8.69
C TYR A 59 0.62 -0.04 7.86
N THR A 60 -0.46 -0.57 7.28
CA THR A 60 -0.45 -1.90 6.70
C THR A 60 -0.48 -1.89 5.18
N HIS A 61 0.59 -2.40 4.55
CA HIS A 61 0.56 -2.90 3.18
C HIS A 61 -0.03 -4.32 3.22
N THR A 62 -1.23 -4.49 2.70
CA THR A 62 -2.04 -5.70 2.90
C THR A 62 -1.45 -6.94 2.23
N ARG A 63 -1.86 -8.13 2.67
CA ARG A 63 -1.49 -9.40 2.08
C ARG A 63 -2.17 -9.58 0.73
N GLY A 64 -1.40 -9.49 -0.34
CA GLY A 64 -1.92 -9.66 -1.69
C GLY A 64 -2.90 -8.55 -2.11
N PHE A 65 -3.44 -8.70 -3.29
CA PHE A 65 -4.35 -7.74 -3.92
C PHE A 65 -5.81 -8.15 -3.71
N GLY A 66 -6.71 -7.15 -3.80
CA GLY A 66 -8.16 -7.35 -3.64
C GLY A 66 -8.63 -7.41 -2.19
N MET A 67 -9.91 -7.75 -2.04
CA MET A 67 -10.61 -7.70 -0.76
C MET A 67 -10.05 -8.58 0.36
N PRO A 68 -9.53 -9.81 0.11
CA PRO A 68 -9.08 -10.67 1.20
C PRO A 68 -8.00 -10.04 2.10
N GLY A 69 -7.02 -9.34 1.51
CA GLY A 69 -5.97 -8.67 2.27
C GLY A 69 -6.49 -7.48 3.09
N ILE A 70 -7.42 -6.71 2.51
CA ILE A 70 -8.11 -5.61 3.21
C ILE A 70 -8.88 -6.13 4.41
N GLN A 71 -9.67 -7.21 4.22
CA GLN A 71 -10.46 -7.85 5.28
C GLN A 71 -9.58 -8.43 6.37
N GLU A 72 -8.44 -9.06 6.05
CA GLU A 72 -7.47 -9.56 7.04
C GLU A 72 -6.99 -8.42 7.95
N ALA A 73 -6.55 -7.30 7.36
CA ALA A 73 -6.06 -6.15 8.11
C ALA A 73 -7.15 -5.55 9.02
N MET A 74 -8.36 -5.35 8.48
CA MET A 74 -9.49 -4.81 9.25
C MET A 74 -9.91 -5.75 10.38
N ALA A 75 -9.99 -7.06 10.13
CA ALA A 75 -10.36 -8.06 11.14
C ALA A 75 -9.31 -8.14 12.26
N ALA A 76 -8.03 -8.19 11.92
CA ALA A 76 -6.94 -8.23 12.88
C ALA A 76 -6.92 -6.97 13.76
N ALA A 77 -7.01 -5.77 13.16
CA ALA A 77 -7.06 -4.51 13.89
C ALA A 77 -8.27 -4.41 14.81
N THR A 78 -9.47 -4.71 14.31
CA THR A 78 -10.72 -4.67 15.08
C THR A 78 -10.67 -5.63 16.28
N THR A 79 -10.23 -6.88 16.04
CA THR A 79 -10.15 -7.90 17.09
C THR A 79 -9.11 -7.55 18.15
N ALA A 80 -8.00 -6.92 17.75
CA ALA A 80 -6.98 -6.43 18.67
C ALA A 80 -7.37 -5.12 19.39
N GLY A 81 -8.39 -4.41 18.91
CA GLY A 81 -8.73 -3.06 19.35
C GLY A 81 -7.66 -2.02 19.00
N ALA A 82 -6.90 -2.25 17.91
CA ALA A 82 -5.80 -1.41 17.47
C ALA A 82 -6.22 -0.46 16.34
N SER A 83 -5.55 0.69 16.27
CA SER A 83 -5.67 1.62 15.14
C SER A 83 -4.95 1.05 13.91
N VAL A 84 -5.61 1.09 12.74
CA VAL A 84 -4.99 0.69 11.47
C VAL A 84 -5.13 1.76 10.41
N HIS A 85 -4.06 1.97 9.67
CA HIS A 85 -4.05 2.73 8.43
C HIS A 85 -3.73 1.79 7.26
N ILE A 86 -4.69 1.60 6.35
CA ILE A 86 -4.50 0.81 5.14
C ILE A 86 -3.83 1.70 4.11
N VAL A 87 -2.56 1.44 3.80
CA VAL A 87 -1.78 2.27 2.89
C VAL A 87 -2.17 2.01 1.43
N HIS A 88 -2.03 3.04 0.57
CA HIS A 88 -2.24 3.01 -0.89
C HIS A 88 -3.39 2.08 -1.36
N ALA A 89 -4.57 2.22 -0.77
CA ALA A 89 -5.72 1.32 -1.02
C ALA A 89 -6.06 1.18 -2.51
N ASN A 90 -5.84 2.20 -3.33
CA ASN A 90 -6.12 2.12 -4.77
C ASN A 90 -5.29 1.03 -5.48
N SER A 91 -4.02 0.88 -5.14
CA SER A 91 -3.17 -0.17 -5.74
C SER A 91 -3.44 -1.56 -5.16
N MET A 92 -3.87 -1.64 -3.90
CA MET A 92 -4.18 -2.93 -3.27
C MET A 92 -5.57 -3.44 -3.64
N SER A 93 -6.55 -2.55 -3.77
CA SER A 93 -7.94 -2.92 -4.09
C SER A 93 -8.20 -3.11 -5.58
N LEU A 94 -7.42 -2.49 -6.45
CA LEU A 94 -7.65 -2.49 -7.91
C LEU A 94 -9.11 -2.14 -8.25
N GLY A 95 -9.81 -3.00 -8.98
CA GLY A 95 -11.21 -2.80 -9.36
C GLY A 95 -12.22 -2.80 -8.21
N GLU A 96 -11.82 -3.23 -7.00
CA GLU A 96 -12.68 -3.29 -5.82
C GLU A 96 -12.55 -2.04 -4.92
N ILE A 97 -11.91 -0.97 -5.40
CA ILE A 97 -11.62 0.24 -4.60
C ILE A 97 -12.89 0.86 -3.99
N GLU A 98 -14.02 0.90 -4.70
CA GLU A 98 -15.27 1.44 -4.17
C GLU A 98 -15.79 0.62 -2.99
N THR A 99 -15.74 -0.72 -3.09
CA THR A 99 -16.12 -1.62 -2.00
C THR A 99 -15.20 -1.45 -0.80
N THR A 100 -13.89 -1.36 -1.03
CA THR A 100 -12.90 -1.12 0.04
C THR A 100 -13.20 0.17 0.81
N LEU A 101 -13.41 1.27 0.10
CA LEU A 101 -13.66 2.56 0.73
C LEU A 101 -15.00 2.59 1.48
N SER A 102 -16.03 1.94 0.93
CA SER A 102 -17.32 1.76 1.60
C SER A 102 -17.20 0.93 2.89
N MET A 103 -16.34 -0.10 2.90
CA MET A 103 -16.07 -0.88 4.11
C MET A 103 -15.34 -0.04 5.17
N VAL A 104 -14.33 0.75 4.78
CA VAL A 104 -13.65 1.67 5.69
C VAL A 104 -14.63 2.69 6.26
N GLU A 105 -15.50 3.28 5.43
CA GLU A 105 -16.54 4.21 5.88
C GLU A 105 -17.49 3.58 6.90
N SER A 106 -17.95 2.37 6.61
CA SER A 106 -18.82 1.61 7.53
C SER A 106 -18.14 1.30 8.85
N ALA A 107 -16.87 0.92 8.81
CA ALA A 107 -16.07 0.66 9.99
C ALA A 107 -15.92 1.92 10.87
N GLN A 108 -15.63 3.07 10.27
CA GLN A 108 -15.55 4.35 10.97
C GLN A 108 -16.89 4.74 11.60
N LYS A 109 -18.01 4.57 10.88
CA LYS A 109 -19.37 4.82 11.40
C LYS A 109 -19.71 3.92 12.61
N ASN A 110 -19.12 2.73 12.67
CA ASN A 110 -19.23 1.80 13.80
C ASN A 110 -18.20 2.05 14.92
N GLY A 111 -17.46 3.17 14.85
CA GLY A 111 -16.51 3.57 15.89
C GLY A 111 -15.16 2.84 15.85
N LEU A 112 -14.84 2.16 14.75
CA LEU A 112 -13.53 1.53 14.58
C LEU A 112 -12.50 2.55 14.10
N ASP A 113 -11.30 2.48 14.65
CA ASP A 113 -10.19 3.36 14.29
C ASP A 113 -9.42 2.82 13.07
N ILE A 114 -10.05 2.98 11.92
CA ILE A 114 -9.54 2.53 10.61
C ILE A 114 -9.49 3.73 9.66
N THR A 115 -8.34 3.96 9.06
CA THR A 115 -8.13 4.99 8.04
C THR A 115 -7.48 4.41 6.80
N THR A 116 -7.48 5.15 5.70
CA THR A 116 -6.86 4.70 4.44
C THR A 116 -6.44 5.88 3.57
N GLU A 117 -5.50 5.62 2.68
CA GLU A 117 -4.98 6.58 1.74
C GLU A 117 -4.96 6.07 0.30
N VAL A 118 -4.92 7.00 -0.64
CA VAL A 118 -4.77 6.73 -2.07
C VAL A 118 -3.82 7.73 -2.72
N TYR A 119 -3.22 7.38 -3.86
CA TYR A 119 -2.44 8.31 -4.68
C TYR A 119 -3.04 8.48 -6.08
N PRO A 120 -2.87 9.67 -6.73
CA PRO A 120 -3.62 10.03 -7.94
C PRO A 120 -2.96 9.58 -9.25
N TYR A 121 -2.43 8.37 -9.30
CA TYR A 121 -1.77 7.80 -10.48
C TYR A 121 -2.26 6.39 -10.78
N THR A 122 -2.24 6.03 -12.05
CA THR A 122 -2.67 4.71 -12.57
C THR A 122 -1.55 3.66 -12.55
N ALA A 123 -0.38 4.01 -12.08
CA ALA A 123 0.74 3.08 -11.93
C ALA A 123 1.22 3.00 -10.48
N ALA A 124 1.69 1.84 -10.10
CA ALA A 124 2.43 1.59 -8.86
C ALA A 124 3.94 1.57 -9.12
N SER A 125 4.74 1.44 -8.06
CA SER A 125 6.19 1.29 -8.18
C SER A 125 6.71 0.48 -7.01
N THR A 126 7.58 -0.51 -7.30
CA THR A 126 8.22 -1.36 -6.29
C THR A 126 9.49 -1.99 -6.86
N SER A 127 10.24 -2.71 -6.02
CA SER A 127 11.41 -3.49 -6.43
C SER A 127 11.03 -4.69 -7.30
N LEU A 128 11.69 -4.87 -8.44
CA LEU A 128 11.40 -5.96 -9.37
C LEU A 128 11.81 -7.33 -8.81
N GLU A 129 12.80 -7.37 -7.91
CA GLU A 129 13.23 -8.57 -7.19
C GLU A 129 12.29 -9.00 -6.08
N SER A 130 11.24 -8.21 -5.77
CA SER A 130 10.30 -8.53 -4.70
C SER A 130 9.46 -9.77 -5.01
N ILE A 131 8.93 -10.38 -3.96
CA ILE A 131 8.05 -11.56 -4.03
C ILE A 131 6.74 -11.28 -4.78
N LEU A 132 6.37 -10.03 -4.99
CA LEU A 132 5.19 -9.65 -5.79
C LEU A 132 5.30 -10.11 -7.24
N PHE A 133 6.51 -10.36 -7.74
CA PHE A 133 6.79 -10.86 -9.09
C PHE A 133 7.16 -12.36 -9.12
N ASP A 134 6.83 -13.11 -8.08
CA ASP A 134 6.96 -14.56 -8.10
C ASP A 134 5.93 -15.20 -9.05
N GLU A 135 6.02 -16.50 -9.25
CA GLU A 135 5.14 -17.22 -10.17
C GLU A 135 3.65 -16.88 -9.92
N GLY A 136 2.91 -16.61 -10.98
CA GLY A 136 1.49 -16.22 -10.92
C GLY A 136 1.21 -14.71 -10.87
N TRP A 137 2.22 -13.84 -10.83
CA TRP A 137 2.02 -12.39 -10.72
C TRP A 137 1.21 -11.79 -11.88
N LYS A 138 1.35 -12.32 -13.10
CA LYS A 138 0.64 -11.80 -14.28
C LYS A 138 -0.86 -12.03 -14.17
N GLU A 139 -1.24 -13.20 -13.72
CA GLU A 139 -2.62 -13.61 -13.51
C GLU A 139 -3.23 -12.83 -12.33
N THR A 140 -2.48 -12.64 -11.26
CA THR A 140 -2.93 -11.90 -10.07
C THR A 140 -3.18 -10.41 -10.37
N LEU A 141 -2.33 -9.80 -11.18
CA LEU A 141 -2.42 -8.37 -11.51
C LEU A 141 -3.19 -8.10 -12.82
N ASP A 142 -3.51 -9.14 -13.59
CA ASP A 142 -4.10 -9.06 -14.93
C ASP A 142 -3.29 -8.16 -15.88
N ILE A 143 -1.95 -8.35 -15.87
CA ILE A 143 -1.01 -7.59 -16.68
C ILE A 143 0.05 -8.49 -17.33
N SER A 144 0.84 -7.90 -18.22
CA SER A 144 1.93 -8.54 -18.95
C SER A 144 3.29 -7.90 -18.66
N TYR A 145 4.36 -8.48 -19.19
CA TYR A 145 5.70 -7.87 -19.11
C TYR A 145 5.72 -6.44 -19.67
N ASN A 146 4.95 -6.16 -20.72
CA ASN A 146 4.93 -4.83 -21.36
C ASN A 146 4.26 -3.75 -20.49
N ASP A 147 3.53 -4.13 -19.45
CA ASP A 147 2.93 -3.20 -18.48
C ASP A 147 3.92 -2.80 -17.38
N LEU A 148 5.10 -3.42 -17.37
CA LEU A 148 6.22 -3.08 -16.49
C LEU A 148 7.18 -2.13 -17.22
N GLN A 149 7.57 -1.05 -16.55
CA GLN A 149 8.51 -0.07 -17.05
C GLN A 149 9.73 -0.01 -16.14
N TRP A 150 10.93 -0.26 -16.69
CA TRP A 150 12.18 -0.17 -15.92
C TRP A 150 12.48 1.29 -15.58
N GLU A 151 12.66 1.60 -14.29
CA GLU A 151 12.85 2.98 -13.84
C GLU A 151 14.07 3.63 -14.47
N LYS A 152 15.22 2.93 -14.49
CA LYS A 152 16.51 3.47 -14.93
C LYS A 152 16.53 3.93 -16.38
N THR A 153 15.79 3.27 -17.28
CA THR A 153 15.83 3.54 -18.73
C THR A 153 14.49 4.02 -19.28
N GLY A 154 13.40 3.80 -18.55
CA GLY A 154 12.05 4.09 -19.02
C GLY A 154 11.50 3.06 -20.03
N GLU A 155 12.25 2.02 -20.36
CA GLU A 155 11.81 0.99 -21.31
C GLU A 155 10.71 0.09 -20.75
N ARG A 156 9.82 -0.37 -21.63
CA ARG A 156 8.85 -1.42 -21.32
C ARG A 156 9.52 -2.77 -21.38
N LEU A 157 9.23 -3.62 -20.37
CA LEU A 157 9.88 -4.92 -20.27
C LEU A 157 9.26 -5.94 -21.24
N ASN A 158 10.06 -6.92 -21.59
CA ASN A 158 9.65 -8.18 -22.18
C ASN A 158 10.13 -9.33 -21.29
N LYS A 159 9.78 -10.58 -21.64
CA LYS A 159 10.16 -11.74 -20.83
C LYS A 159 11.68 -11.81 -20.55
N LYS A 160 12.52 -11.48 -21.55
CA LYS A 160 13.99 -11.54 -21.41
C LYS A 160 14.48 -10.47 -20.45
N THR A 161 14.14 -9.20 -20.69
CA THR A 161 14.57 -8.07 -19.85
C THR A 161 13.98 -8.14 -18.43
N PHE A 162 12.78 -8.70 -18.25
CA PHE A 162 12.23 -8.96 -16.91
C PHE A 162 13.15 -9.84 -16.07
N TYR A 163 13.60 -10.99 -16.60
CA TYR A 163 14.48 -11.88 -15.84
C TYR A 163 15.89 -11.34 -15.68
N GLU A 164 16.40 -10.57 -16.65
CA GLU A 164 17.70 -9.91 -16.56
C GLU A 164 17.70 -8.87 -15.45
N TYR A 165 16.74 -7.93 -15.46
CA TYR A 165 16.65 -6.85 -14.48
C TYR A 165 16.20 -7.32 -13.09
N ARG A 166 15.42 -8.40 -13.02
CA ARG A 166 15.09 -9.01 -11.73
C ARG A 166 16.32 -9.54 -10.99
N LYS A 167 17.33 -10.01 -11.73
CA LYS A 167 18.62 -10.44 -11.14
C LYS A 167 19.52 -9.26 -10.76
N GLU A 168 19.44 -8.18 -11.53
CA GLU A 168 20.16 -6.94 -11.23
C GLU A 168 19.62 -6.27 -9.97
N GLY A 169 18.33 -6.36 -9.75
CA GLY A 169 17.60 -5.62 -8.73
C GLY A 169 17.40 -4.15 -9.09
N GLY A 170 16.27 -3.61 -8.67
CA GLY A 170 15.94 -2.20 -8.87
C GLY A 170 14.45 -1.97 -9.03
N VAL A 171 14.08 -0.71 -9.26
CA VAL A 171 12.68 -0.28 -9.23
C VAL A 171 12.02 -0.45 -10.59
N VAL A 172 10.79 -0.94 -10.58
CA VAL A 172 9.90 -1.04 -11.74
C VAL A 172 8.62 -0.23 -11.50
N ILE A 173 8.12 0.43 -12.52
CA ILE A 173 6.82 1.10 -12.55
C ILE A 173 5.82 0.12 -13.18
N ILE A 174 4.69 -0.10 -12.50
CA ILE A 174 3.69 -1.11 -12.83
C ILE A 174 2.42 -0.41 -13.29
N HIS A 175 2.09 -0.45 -14.57
CA HIS A 175 0.90 0.16 -15.16
C HIS A 175 -0.30 -0.80 -15.04
N MET A 176 -0.95 -0.82 -13.87
CA MET A 176 -1.96 -1.84 -13.53
C MET A 176 -3.33 -1.28 -13.14
N MET A 177 -3.48 0.04 -12.99
CA MET A 177 -4.74 0.62 -12.53
C MET A 177 -5.43 1.42 -13.62
N LYS A 178 -6.76 1.44 -13.58
CA LYS A 178 -7.59 2.19 -14.51
C LYS A 178 -7.90 3.60 -13.99
N PRO A 179 -8.05 4.61 -14.88
CA PRO A 179 -8.32 5.99 -14.49
C PRO A 179 -9.59 6.15 -13.63
N GLU A 180 -10.64 5.38 -13.91
CA GLU A 180 -11.88 5.38 -13.15
C GLU A 180 -11.71 4.94 -11.70
N TRP A 181 -10.83 3.97 -11.41
CA TRP A 181 -10.52 3.54 -10.05
C TRP A 181 -9.84 4.65 -9.25
N ILE A 182 -8.95 5.40 -9.91
CA ILE A 182 -8.29 6.55 -9.29
C ILE A 182 -9.30 7.66 -8.97
N LYS A 183 -10.25 7.92 -9.88
CA LYS A 183 -11.30 8.92 -9.63
C LYS A 183 -12.16 8.55 -8.43
N VAL A 184 -12.60 7.31 -8.34
CA VAL A 184 -13.31 6.79 -7.15
C VAL A 184 -12.46 7.00 -5.89
N GLY A 185 -11.20 6.56 -5.94
CA GLY A 185 -10.29 6.68 -4.80
C GLY A 185 -10.11 8.11 -4.31
N VAL A 186 -9.77 9.05 -5.19
CA VAL A 186 -9.47 10.45 -4.79
C VAL A 186 -10.72 11.24 -4.38
N SER A 187 -11.91 10.91 -4.91
CA SER A 187 -13.15 11.62 -4.59
C SER A 187 -13.86 11.10 -3.34
N HIS A 188 -13.58 9.88 -2.90
CA HIS A 188 -14.30 9.28 -1.78
C HIS A 188 -14.00 10.02 -0.45
N PRO A 189 -15.02 10.31 0.39
CA PRO A 189 -14.82 11.11 1.61
C PRO A 189 -13.79 10.57 2.60
N VAL A 190 -13.68 9.26 2.75
CA VAL A 190 -12.80 8.63 3.75
C VAL A 190 -11.34 8.51 3.33
N SER A 191 -11.02 8.71 2.04
CA SER A 191 -9.67 8.59 1.57
C SER A 191 -8.82 9.82 1.92
N ILE A 192 -7.59 9.59 2.36
CA ILE A 192 -6.53 10.59 2.51
C ILE A 192 -5.68 10.56 1.25
N ILE A 193 -5.05 11.66 0.88
CA ILE A 193 -4.12 11.71 -0.24
C ILE A 193 -2.69 11.54 0.28
N ALA A 194 -2.03 10.49 -0.20
CA ALA A 194 -0.61 10.26 0.07
C ALA A 194 0.17 10.10 -1.23
N SER A 195 1.48 10.24 -1.17
CA SER A 195 2.31 10.13 -2.37
C SER A 195 2.73 8.69 -2.68
N ASP A 196 2.89 7.86 -1.66
CA ASP A 196 3.56 6.57 -1.78
C ASP A 196 4.90 6.70 -2.53
N GLY A 197 5.61 7.83 -2.24
CA GLY A 197 6.82 8.25 -2.94
C GLY A 197 8.00 7.35 -2.63
N MET A 198 8.76 6.99 -3.66
CA MET A 198 10.05 6.32 -3.55
C MET A 198 11.17 7.38 -3.43
N PRO A 199 12.39 7.02 -2.99
CA PRO A 199 13.54 7.92 -3.07
C PRO A 199 13.71 8.47 -4.49
N TYR A 200 14.04 9.77 -4.59
CA TYR A 200 14.20 10.39 -5.90
C TYR A 200 15.38 9.77 -6.66
N ALA A 201 15.10 9.41 -7.91
CA ALA A 201 16.09 8.96 -8.89
C ALA A 201 15.66 9.43 -10.28
N PRO A 202 16.59 9.58 -11.25
CA PRO A 202 16.22 9.79 -12.65
C PRO A 202 15.29 8.65 -13.12
N GLY A 203 14.14 9.01 -13.71
CA GLY A 203 13.13 8.03 -14.12
C GLY A 203 12.15 7.57 -13.03
N ALA A 204 12.34 8.01 -11.77
CA ALA A 204 11.43 7.67 -10.67
C ALA A 204 9.97 8.01 -11.00
N HIS A 205 9.07 7.21 -10.45
CA HIS A 205 7.64 7.42 -10.62
C HIS A 205 7.24 8.87 -10.22
N PRO A 206 6.48 9.61 -11.06
CA PRO A 206 6.17 11.01 -10.82
C PRO A 206 5.38 11.27 -9.52
N ARG A 207 4.81 10.24 -8.90
CA ARG A 207 4.13 10.36 -7.60
C ARG A 207 5.06 10.85 -6.48
N THR A 208 6.36 10.61 -6.61
CA THR A 208 7.38 11.07 -5.64
C THR A 208 7.35 12.59 -5.42
N ALA A 209 7.11 13.38 -6.46
CA ALA A 209 7.11 14.85 -6.38
C ALA A 209 5.78 15.49 -6.81
N GLY A 210 4.97 14.81 -7.62
CA GLY A 210 3.82 15.38 -8.32
C GLY A 210 2.46 15.12 -7.69
N THR A 211 2.35 14.32 -6.64
CA THR A 211 1.06 13.85 -6.12
C THR A 211 0.13 14.99 -5.72
N PHE A 212 0.54 15.86 -4.84
CA PHE A 212 -0.34 16.92 -4.31
C PHE A 212 -0.65 17.98 -5.36
N SER A 213 0.34 18.37 -6.17
CA SER A 213 0.10 19.30 -7.29
C SER A 213 -0.83 18.71 -8.34
N ARG A 214 -0.79 17.39 -8.58
CA ARG A 214 -1.70 16.69 -9.47
C ARG A 214 -3.15 16.69 -8.94
N ILE A 215 -3.36 16.54 -7.64
CA ILE A 215 -4.70 16.68 -7.05
C ILE A 215 -5.26 18.06 -7.35
N LEU A 216 -4.51 19.11 -7.06
CA LEU A 216 -4.97 20.49 -7.26
C LEU A 216 -5.09 20.87 -8.76
N GLY A 217 -4.19 20.39 -9.61
CA GLY A 217 -4.23 20.64 -11.05
C GLY A 217 -5.32 19.83 -11.73
N LYS A 218 -5.17 18.52 -11.77
CA LYS A 218 -6.03 17.63 -12.55
C LYS A 218 -7.43 17.49 -11.93
N TYR A 219 -7.54 17.12 -10.64
CA TYR A 219 -8.83 16.72 -10.07
C TYR A 219 -9.66 17.90 -9.56
N VAL A 220 -9.03 19.02 -9.18
CA VAL A 220 -9.77 20.24 -8.78
C VAL A 220 -10.01 21.14 -9.99
N ARG A 221 -8.96 21.58 -10.72
CA ARG A 221 -9.10 22.60 -11.77
C ARG A 221 -9.58 22.06 -13.10
N GLU A 222 -9.05 20.94 -13.57
CA GLU A 222 -9.34 20.40 -14.90
C GLU A 222 -10.61 19.54 -14.89
N GLU A 223 -10.62 18.46 -14.11
CA GLU A 223 -11.74 17.49 -14.07
C GLU A 223 -12.87 17.91 -13.13
N LYS A 224 -12.62 18.81 -12.18
CA LYS A 224 -13.61 19.37 -11.23
C LYS A 224 -14.39 18.32 -10.44
N ILE A 225 -13.76 17.21 -10.10
CA ILE A 225 -14.37 16.15 -9.28
C ILE A 225 -14.19 16.39 -7.77
N LEU A 226 -13.30 17.32 -7.40
CA LEU A 226 -13.10 17.80 -6.04
C LEU A 226 -13.18 19.33 -6.04
N ASP A 227 -13.80 19.92 -5.03
CA ASP A 227 -13.59 21.33 -4.72
C ASP A 227 -12.25 21.53 -3.98
N LEU A 228 -11.75 22.76 -4.01
CA LEU A 228 -10.43 23.10 -3.45
C LEU A 228 -10.36 22.81 -1.95
N ILE A 229 -11.40 23.12 -1.18
CA ILE A 229 -11.39 22.96 0.27
C ILE A 229 -11.38 21.49 0.65
N THR A 230 -12.18 20.68 -0.04
CA THR A 230 -12.17 19.21 0.13
C THR A 230 -10.81 18.62 -0.22
N ALA A 231 -10.21 19.05 -1.32
CA ALA A 231 -8.88 18.57 -1.73
C ALA A 231 -7.77 18.92 -0.70
N LEU A 232 -7.86 20.11 -0.07
CA LEU A 232 -6.90 20.52 0.97
C LEU A 232 -7.08 19.80 2.31
N LYS A 233 -8.27 19.28 2.57
CA LYS A 233 -8.57 18.50 3.79
C LYS A 233 -8.13 17.04 3.68
N LYS A 234 -7.94 16.53 2.48
CA LYS A 234 -7.47 15.17 2.19
C LYS A 234 -5.96 15.08 2.22
#